data_e7443d723077411b0866176c5e243825
#
_entry.id   e7443d723077411b0866176c5e243825
#
_cell.length_a   1.000
_cell.length_b   1.000
_cell.length_c   1.000
_cell.angle_alpha   90.00
_cell.angle_beta   90.00
_cell.angle_gamma   90.00
#
_symmetry.space_group_name_H-M   'P 1'
#
loop_
_entity.id
_entity.type
_entity.pdbx_description
1 polymer ?
#
loop_
_entity_poly.entity_id
_entity_poly.type
_entity_poly.pdbx_seq_one_letter_code
_entity_poly.pdbx_strand_id
1 'polypeptide(L)'
;MTMTWYKDINSFKEANGYTIDDLWYPRVTSIVSIKAKPALMYFYASLPDYKTGQAITQKSAEEGTLLHETIEAILRKEPVVIPDSVKPVVSAFMDFYGQNELIAHKIEERVVSKKHHYAGTMDVLAELNGRLGVLDIKTSVAIYRDYSMQTSAYIEALKEDTSIPLLTRWILRLDQSRHCLKCSATLRDKGGREKIRGEKYQCEHEWGPMQGEVELKELTTFDEDIKAFLACRDLWNWENKYWLDKIGNGPDFSHAKRG
;
A
#
# COMPACT_ATOMS: atom_id res chain seq x y z
N MET A 1 27.94 14.88 -0.82
CA MET A 1 27.55 15.04 -2.24
C MET A 1 26.17 14.41 -2.35
N THR A 2 25.09 15.19 -2.24
CA THR A 2 23.70 14.70 -2.31
C THR A 2 23.44 14.32 -3.77
N MET A 3 23.23 13.02 -4.05
CA MET A 3 22.74 12.59 -5.36
C MET A 3 21.34 13.13 -5.55
N THR A 4 21.19 14.16 -6.38
CA THR A 4 19.89 14.72 -6.72
C THR A 4 19.27 13.88 -7.84
N TRP A 5 18.43 12.91 -7.46
CA TRP A 5 17.69 12.07 -8.41
C TRP A 5 16.59 12.83 -9.17
N TYR A 6 16.28 14.07 -8.74
CA TYR A 6 15.22 14.89 -9.29
C TYR A 6 15.80 16.04 -10.11
N LYS A 7 15.19 16.35 -11.24
CA LYS A 7 15.61 17.41 -12.15
C LYS A 7 15.49 18.79 -11.50
N ASP A 8 14.42 19.01 -10.76
CA ASP A 8 14.08 20.27 -10.12
C ASP A 8 13.14 20.05 -8.92
N ILE A 9 12.77 21.15 -8.24
CA ILE A 9 11.89 21.11 -7.08
C ILE A 9 10.48 20.61 -7.41
N ASN A 10 9.97 20.86 -8.61
CA ASN A 10 8.65 20.44 -9.00
C ASN A 10 8.61 18.92 -9.19
N SER A 11 9.60 18.35 -9.89
CA SER A 11 9.72 16.89 -10.03
C SER A 11 9.89 16.19 -8.68
N PHE A 12 10.58 16.79 -7.70
CA PHE A 12 10.64 16.26 -6.33
C PHE A 12 9.27 16.31 -5.65
N LYS A 13 8.56 17.45 -5.73
CA LYS A 13 7.24 17.64 -5.11
C LYS A 13 6.21 16.66 -5.65
N GLU A 14 6.15 16.49 -6.96
CA GLU A 14 5.23 15.57 -7.63
C GLU A 14 5.49 14.11 -7.25
N ALA A 15 6.75 13.70 -7.23
CA ALA A 15 7.14 12.35 -6.91
C ALA A 15 6.88 11.98 -5.43
N ASN A 16 6.99 12.94 -4.50
CA ASN A 16 7.07 12.64 -3.08
C ASN A 16 5.93 13.19 -2.23
N GLY A 17 5.00 13.97 -2.79
CA GLY A 17 3.98 14.57 -1.93
C GLY A 17 2.79 15.16 -2.66
N TYR A 18 2.05 15.95 -1.91
CA TYR A 18 0.85 16.64 -2.36
C TYR A 18 0.91 18.12 -1.97
N THR A 19 0.39 18.99 -2.84
CA THR A 19 0.10 20.38 -2.47
C THR A 19 -1.38 20.46 -2.12
N ILE A 20 -1.68 20.91 -0.89
CA ILE A 20 -3.02 21.00 -0.30
C ILE A 20 -3.09 22.37 0.38
N ASP A 21 -4.06 23.19 0.01
CA ASP A 21 -4.23 24.55 0.55
C ASP A 21 -2.91 25.36 0.51
N ASP A 22 -2.23 25.34 -0.65
CA ASP A 22 -0.94 25.99 -0.92
C ASP A 22 0.26 25.47 -0.09
N LEU A 23 0.06 24.50 0.80
CA LEU A 23 1.12 23.85 1.55
C LEU A 23 1.46 22.48 0.94
N TRP A 24 2.76 22.18 0.89
CA TRP A 24 3.21 20.89 0.41
C TRP A 24 3.43 19.92 1.57
N TYR A 25 2.93 18.70 1.42
CA TYR A 25 3.03 17.62 2.40
C TYR A 25 3.69 16.39 1.78
N PRO A 26 4.73 15.80 2.42
CA PRO A 26 5.28 14.52 1.97
C PRO A 26 4.25 13.42 2.04
N ARG A 27 4.32 12.50 1.08
CA ARG A 27 3.40 11.38 0.96
C ARG A 27 3.76 10.26 1.96
N VAL A 28 2.77 9.70 2.64
CA VAL A 28 2.94 8.56 3.56
C VAL A 28 3.75 7.42 2.91
N THR A 29 3.44 7.04 1.67
CA THR A 29 4.15 5.96 0.98
C THR A 29 5.60 6.32 0.62
N SER A 30 5.90 7.60 0.33
CA SER A 30 7.27 8.09 0.11
C SER A 30 8.08 8.04 1.42
N ILE A 31 7.46 8.42 2.54
CA ILE A 31 8.08 8.31 3.87
C ILE A 31 8.40 6.85 4.21
N VAL A 32 7.43 5.95 4.07
CA VAL A 32 7.62 4.51 4.36
C VAL A 32 8.66 3.87 3.43
N SER A 33 8.85 4.42 2.21
CA SER A 33 9.82 3.89 1.25
C SER A 33 11.27 3.99 1.68
N ILE A 34 11.60 4.83 2.68
CA ILE A 34 12.97 4.95 3.22
C ILE A 34 13.42 3.67 3.94
N LYS A 35 12.46 2.86 4.39
CA LYS A 35 12.76 1.58 5.01
C LYS A 35 13.39 0.63 3.99
N ALA A 36 14.52 0.03 4.36
CA ALA A 36 15.16 -0.99 3.55
C ALA A 36 14.21 -2.15 3.22
N LYS A 37 14.23 -2.59 1.97
CA LYS A 37 13.43 -3.72 1.45
C LYS A 37 14.34 -4.82 0.92
N PRO A 38 14.97 -5.64 1.80
CA PRO A 38 15.91 -6.68 1.38
C PRO A 38 15.34 -7.64 0.33
N ALA A 39 14.06 -8.02 0.47
CA ALA A 39 13.39 -8.90 -0.50
C ALA A 39 13.36 -8.29 -1.92
N LEU A 40 13.20 -6.97 -2.03
CA LEU A 40 13.24 -6.27 -3.32
C LEU A 40 14.67 -6.21 -3.88
N MET A 41 15.67 -6.04 -3.02
CA MET A 41 17.08 -6.11 -3.44
C MET A 41 17.42 -7.48 -4.00
N TYR A 42 17.04 -8.57 -3.30
CA TYR A 42 17.21 -9.93 -3.79
C TYR A 42 16.46 -10.20 -5.10
N PHE A 43 15.25 -9.64 -5.23
CA PHE A 43 14.49 -9.74 -6.47
C PHE A 43 15.26 -9.15 -7.64
N TYR A 44 15.77 -7.91 -7.53
CA TYR A 44 16.54 -7.29 -8.60
C TYR A 44 17.86 -8.03 -8.87
N ALA A 45 18.55 -8.49 -7.82
CA ALA A 45 19.79 -9.26 -7.96
C ALA A 45 19.60 -10.64 -8.62
N SER A 46 18.39 -11.19 -8.58
CA SER A 46 18.05 -12.49 -9.20
C SER A 46 17.68 -12.39 -10.68
N LEU A 47 17.66 -11.18 -11.24
CA LEU A 47 17.27 -10.94 -12.63
C LEU A 47 18.49 -10.64 -13.50
N PRO A 48 18.38 -10.84 -14.85
CA PRO A 48 19.48 -10.58 -15.77
C PRO A 48 19.99 -9.14 -15.73
N ASP A 49 19.08 -8.19 -15.53
CA ASP A 49 19.38 -6.76 -15.47
C ASP A 49 18.28 -5.97 -14.73
N TYR A 50 18.61 -4.72 -14.38
CA TYR A 50 17.70 -3.80 -13.68
C TYR A 50 16.47 -3.44 -14.51
N LYS A 51 16.60 -3.30 -15.84
CA LYS A 51 15.50 -2.94 -16.74
C LYS A 51 14.42 -4.01 -16.78
N THR A 52 14.82 -5.28 -16.79
CA THR A 52 13.90 -6.42 -16.68
C THR A 52 13.11 -6.34 -15.36
N GLY A 53 13.79 -6.04 -14.25
CA GLY A 53 13.15 -5.85 -12.95
C GLY A 53 12.15 -4.70 -12.94
N GLN A 54 12.52 -3.58 -13.55
CA GLN A 54 11.61 -2.43 -13.69
C GLN A 54 10.36 -2.77 -14.51
N ALA A 55 10.50 -3.49 -15.63
CA ALA A 55 9.36 -3.88 -16.46
C ALA A 55 8.38 -4.80 -15.68
N ILE A 56 8.90 -5.78 -14.92
CA ILE A 56 8.08 -6.67 -14.09
C ILE A 56 7.36 -5.88 -12.98
N THR A 57 8.06 -4.98 -12.29
CA THR A 57 7.46 -4.17 -11.22
C THR A 57 6.43 -3.19 -11.74
N GLN A 58 6.68 -2.57 -12.88
CA GLN A 58 5.75 -1.68 -13.55
C GLN A 58 4.46 -2.42 -13.94
N LYS A 59 4.57 -3.54 -14.63
CA LYS A 59 3.41 -4.35 -15.00
C LYS A 59 2.65 -4.86 -13.77
N SER A 60 3.36 -5.27 -12.69
CA SER A 60 2.73 -5.67 -11.44
C SER A 60 1.96 -4.52 -10.77
N ALA A 61 2.45 -3.29 -10.89
CA ALA A 61 1.78 -2.09 -10.38
C ALA A 61 0.52 -1.77 -11.19
N GLU A 62 0.59 -1.86 -12.52
CA GLU A 62 -0.55 -1.67 -13.43
C GLU A 62 -1.67 -2.68 -13.14
N GLU A 63 -1.33 -3.97 -12.99
CA GLU A 63 -2.28 -5.01 -12.59
C GLU A 63 -2.88 -4.74 -11.20
N GLY A 64 -2.08 -4.22 -10.27
CA GLY A 64 -2.54 -3.79 -8.95
C GLY A 64 -3.53 -2.64 -9.03
N THR A 65 -3.22 -1.60 -9.81
CA THR A 65 -4.08 -0.43 -10.02
C THR A 65 -5.42 -0.85 -10.63
N LEU A 66 -5.40 -1.71 -11.66
CA LEU A 66 -6.61 -2.23 -12.29
C LEU A 66 -7.54 -2.92 -11.29
N LEU A 67 -6.97 -3.74 -10.39
CA LEU A 67 -7.76 -4.41 -9.36
C LEU A 67 -8.30 -3.41 -8.33
N HIS A 68 -7.50 -2.45 -7.86
CA HIS A 68 -7.94 -1.39 -6.95
C HIS A 68 -9.12 -0.62 -7.54
N GLU A 69 -8.98 -0.07 -8.75
CA GLU A 69 -10.03 0.68 -9.45
C GLU A 69 -11.31 -0.15 -9.62
N THR A 70 -11.18 -1.44 -9.91
CA THR A 70 -12.33 -2.35 -10.03
C THR A 70 -13.06 -2.53 -8.68
N ILE A 71 -12.31 -2.74 -7.60
CA ILE A 71 -12.88 -2.89 -6.24
C ILE A 71 -13.51 -1.58 -5.76
N GLU A 72 -12.88 -0.44 -6.02
CA GLU A 72 -13.41 0.87 -5.68
C GLU A 72 -14.75 1.14 -6.38
N ALA A 73 -14.85 0.86 -7.68
CA ALA A 73 -16.10 1.00 -8.43
C ALA A 73 -17.21 0.12 -7.82
N ILE A 74 -16.89 -1.12 -7.44
CA ILE A 74 -17.83 -2.02 -6.75
C ILE A 74 -18.28 -1.43 -5.42
N LEU A 75 -17.35 -0.93 -4.60
CA LEU A 75 -17.64 -0.33 -3.30
C LEU A 75 -18.47 0.97 -3.43
N ARG A 76 -18.26 1.74 -4.51
CA ARG A 76 -19.06 2.92 -4.86
C ARG A 76 -20.42 2.55 -5.44
N LYS A 77 -20.67 1.27 -5.72
CA LYS A 77 -21.86 0.75 -6.41
C LYS A 77 -22.03 1.33 -7.83
N GLU A 78 -20.91 1.63 -8.46
CA GLU A 78 -20.84 2.11 -9.84
C GLU A 78 -20.87 0.93 -10.82
N PRO A 79 -21.43 1.11 -12.03
CA PRO A 79 -21.33 0.10 -13.08
C PRO A 79 -19.85 -0.13 -13.45
N VAL A 80 -19.40 -1.38 -13.41
CA VAL A 80 -18.03 -1.74 -13.77
C VAL A 80 -18.00 -2.97 -14.65
N VAL A 81 -17.20 -2.92 -15.71
CA VAL A 81 -16.87 -4.10 -16.51
C VAL A 81 -15.64 -4.75 -15.88
N ILE A 82 -15.81 -5.96 -15.38
CA ILE A 82 -14.72 -6.69 -14.71
C ILE A 82 -13.83 -7.34 -15.77
N PRO A 83 -12.55 -6.93 -15.89
CA PRO A 83 -11.62 -7.54 -16.84
C PRO A 83 -11.35 -9.01 -16.49
N ASP A 84 -11.22 -9.86 -17.51
CA ASP A 84 -11.01 -11.30 -17.32
C ASP A 84 -9.73 -11.59 -16.49
N SER A 85 -8.71 -10.75 -16.59
CA SER A 85 -7.44 -10.90 -15.87
C SER A 85 -7.59 -10.80 -14.35
N VAL A 86 -8.62 -10.11 -13.83
CA VAL A 86 -8.88 -9.93 -12.39
C VAL A 86 -10.17 -10.58 -11.92
N LYS A 87 -10.92 -11.21 -12.85
CA LYS A 87 -12.22 -11.81 -12.55
C LYS A 87 -12.18 -12.83 -11.41
N PRO A 88 -11.19 -13.75 -11.32
CA PRO A 88 -11.15 -14.71 -10.21
C PRO A 88 -11.03 -14.03 -8.83
N VAL A 89 -10.15 -13.04 -8.70
CA VAL A 89 -9.95 -12.33 -7.43
C VAL A 89 -11.13 -11.42 -7.10
N VAL A 90 -11.76 -10.81 -8.11
CA VAL A 90 -12.98 -10.00 -7.91
C VAL A 90 -14.15 -10.89 -7.48
N SER A 91 -14.30 -12.09 -8.04
CA SER A 91 -15.30 -13.05 -7.57
C SER A 91 -15.10 -13.41 -6.10
N ALA A 92 -13.87 -13.72 -5.69
CA ALA A 92 -13.55 -14.00 -4.28
C ALA A 92 -13.80 -12.78 -3.37
N PHE A 93 -13.51 -11.57 -3.85
CA PHE A 93 -13.87 -10.34 -3.12
C PHE A 93 -15.39 -10.19 -2.98
N MET A 94 -16.18 -10.47 -4.02
CA MET A 94 -17.64 -10.39 -3.95
C MET A 94 -18.23 -11.40 -2.94
N ASP A 95 -17.65 -12.61 -2.86
CA ASP A 95 -18.02 -13.60 -1.85
C ASP A 95 -17.70 -13.10 -0.43
N PHE A 96 -16.50 -12.51 -0.24
CA PHE A 96 -16.12 -11.87 1.02
C PHE A 96 -17.06 -10.71 1.37
N TYR A 97 -17.37 -9.84 0.41
CA TYR A 97 -18.25 -8.69 0.57
C TYR A 97 -19.68 -9.11 0.95
N GLY A 98 -20.18 -10.18 0.35
CA GLY A 98 -21.51 -10.75 0.67
C GLY A 98 -21.59 -11.46 2.03
N GLN A 99 -20.45 -11.95 2.56
CA GLN A 99 -20.37 -12.64 3.86
C GLN A 99 -20.09 -11.70 5.03
N ASN A 100 -19.69 -10.47 4.76
CA ASN A 100 -19.33 -9.47 5.79
C ASN A 100 -20.16 -8.21 5.61
N GLU A 101 -20.58 -7.62 6.73
CA GLU A 101 -21.25 -6.31 6.71
C GLU A 101 -20.19 -5.22 6.47
N LEU A 102 -19.81 -5.03 5.21
CA LEU A 102 -18.84 -4.00 4.80
C LEU A 102 -19.57 -2.79 4.21
N ILE A 103 -19.45 -1.65 4.88
CA ILE A 103 -19.99 -0.35 4.44
C ILE A 103 -18.83 0.59 4.21
N ALA A 104 -18.63 1.04 2.96
CA ALA A 104 -17.63 2.03 2.62
C ALA A 104 -18.20 3.45 2.85
N HIS A 105 -17.60 4.21 3.77
CA HIS A 105 -18.00 5.59 4.07
C HIS A 105 -17.25 6.61 3.21
N LYS A 106 -15.93 6.41 3.03
CA LYS A 106 -15.07 7.21 2.16
C LYS A 106 -14.15 6.28 1.39
N ILE A 107 -13.91 6.57 0.12
CA ILE A 107 -13.12 5.74 -0.79
C ILE A 107 -12.14 6.67 -1.51
N GLU A 108 -10.83 6.30 -1.51
CA GLU A 108 -9.74 7.10 -2.09
C GLU A 108 -9.70 8.53 -1.50
N GLU A 109 -9.90 8.63 -0.19
CA GLU A 109 -9.94 9.92 0.49
C GLU A 109 -8.56 10.34 0.95
N ARG A 110 -8.26 11.63 0.70
CA ARG A 110 -7.01 12.21 1.16
C ARG A 110 -7.08 12.57 2.65
N VAL A 111 -6.07 12.11 3.40
CA VAL A 111 -5.89 12.44 4.82
C VAL A 111 -4.63 13.29 4.99
N VAL A 112 -4.70 14.27 5.88
CA VAL A 112 -3.61 15.21 6.15
C VAL A 112 -3.36 15.29 7.63
N SER A 113 -2.13 15.03 8.06
CA SER A 113 -1.68 15.33 9.40
C SER A 113 -0.98 16.70 9.39
N LYS A 114 -1.65 17.71 9.94
CA LYS A 114 -1.07 19.06 10.13
C LYS A 114 -0.04 19.02 11.26
N LYS A 115 -0.30 18.28 12.32
CA LYS A 115 0.58 18.08 13.46
C LYS A 115 1.92 17.47 13.09
N HIS A 116 1.90 16.49 12.22
CA HIS A 116 3.10 15.72 11.83
C HIS A 116 3.60 16.03 10.43
N HIS A 117 2.92 16.94 9.71
CA HIS A 117 3.27 17.43 8.39
C HIS A 117 3.50 16.32 7.35
N TYR A 118 2.47 15.54 7.08
CA TYR A 118 2.41 14.55 6.00
C TYR A 118 0.97 14.40 5.48
N ALA A 119 0.82 13.83 4.29
CA ALA A 119 -0.48 13.49 3.74
C ALA A 119 -0.44 12.11 3.06
N GLY A 120 -1.60 11.51 2.91
CA GLY A 120 -1.76 10.25 2.22
C GLY A 120 -3.15 10.13 1.61
N THR A 121 -3.34 9.11 0.78
CA THR A 121 -4.65 8.69 0.31
C THR A 121 -4.93 7.33 0.92
N MET A 122 -6.00 7.23 1.70
CA MET A 122 -6.45 5.94 2.24
C MET A 122 -7.41 5.30 1.25
N ASP A 123 -7.35 3.99 1.10
CA ASP A 123 -8.19 3.27 0.16
C ASP A 123 -9.65 3.36 0.60
N VAL A 124 -9.98 2.96 1.83
CA VAL A 124 -11.35 2.98 2.33
C VAL A 124 -11.41 3.32 3.83
N LEU A 125 -12.26 4.29 4.20
CA LEU A 125 -12.79 4.37 5.55
C LEU A 125 -14.05 3.52 5.58
N ALA A 126 -14.02 2.41 6.29
CA ALA A 126 -15.06 1.40 6.25
C ALA A 126 -15.63 1.07 7.64
N GLU A 127 -16.89 0.71 7.67
CA GLU A 127 -17.46 -0.06 8.78
C GLU A 127 -17.49 -1.52 8.38
N LEU A 128 -16.84 -2.37 9.15
CA LEU A 128 -16.78 -3.81 8.94
C LEU A 128 -17.30 -4.52 10.17
N ASN A 129 -18.43 -5.22 10.01
CA ASN A 129 -19.13 -5.93 11.10
C ASN A 129 -19.35 -5.01 12.32
N GLY A 130 -19.88 -3.81 12.10
CA GLY A 130 -20.19 -2.81 13.12
C GLY A 130 -18.99 -2.06 13.71
N ARG A 131 -17.78 -2.20 13.16
CA ARG A 131 -16.56 -1.54 13.62
C ARG A 131 -16.02 -0.59 12.55
N LEU A 132 -15.87 0.68 12.89
CA LEU A 132 -15.31 1.68 11.99
C LEU A 132 -13.78 1.60 11.96
N GLY A 133 -13.18 1.72 10.76
CA GLY A 133 -11.74 1.68 10.61
C GLY A 133 -11.23 1.96 9.20
N VAL A 134 -9.91 1.99 9.07
CA VAL A 134 -9.23 2.08 7.78
C VAL A 134 -9.02 0.68 7.22
N LEU A 135 -9.57 0.44 6.04
CA LEU A 135 -9.37 -0.77 5.26
C LEU A 135 -8.44 -0.44 4.09
N ASP A 136 -7.25 -1.02 4.10
CA ASP A 136 -6.21 -0.80 3.09
C ASP A 136 -6.09 -2.06 2.22
N ILE A 137 -6.32 -1.90 0.93
CA ILE A 137 -6.36 -2.98 -0.05
C ILE A 137 -4.95 -3.25 -0.58
N LYS A 138 -4.54 -4.50 -0.61
CA LYS A 138 -3.21 -4.89 -1.10
C LYS A 138 -3.27 -6.06 -2.07
N THR A 139 -2.57 -5.92 -3.18
CA THR A 139 -2.47 -6.95 -4.24
C THR A 139 -1.12 -7.67 -4.19
N SER A 140 -0.50 -7.69 -3.03
CA SER A 140 0.80 -8.32 -2.79
C SER A 140 0.65 -9.79 -2.43
N VAL A 141 1.77 -10.51 -2.56
CA VAL A 141 1.85 -11.95 -2.27
C VAL A 141 1.74 -12.29 -0.78
N ALA A 142 1.91 -11.30 0.10
CA ALA A 142 1.81 -11.43 1.54
C ALA A 142 1.50 -10.06 2.17
N ILE A 143 1.03 -10.07 3.40
CA ILE A 143 0.85 -8.86 4.19
C ILE A 143 2.20 -8.49 4.83
N TYR A 144 2.77 -7.36 4.39
CA TYR A 144 4.05 -6.86 4.85
C TYR A 144 3.89 -5.89 6.02
N ARG A 145 4.92 -5.83 6.88
CA ARG A 145 4.93 -4.95 8.05
C ARG A 145 4.90 -3.46 7.69
N ASP A 146 5.30 -3.09 6.48
CA ASP A 146 5.23 -1.72 5.97
C ASP A 146 3.80 -1.17 5.94
N TYR A 147 2.81 -2.04 5.71
CA TYR A 147 1.40 -1.67 5.68
C TYR A 147 0.86 -1.23 7.04
N SER A 148 1.42 -1.78 8.13
CA SER A 148 1.09 -1.34 9.49
C SER A 148 1.48 0.11 9.72
N MET A 149 2.66 0.53 9.25
CA MET A 149 3.10 1.93 9.34
C MET A 149 2.23 2.86 8.48
N GLN A 150 1.91 2.45 7.27
CA GLN A 150 1.07 3.21 6.34
C GLN A 150 -0.31 3.48 6.96
N THR A 151 -0.99 2.43 7.43
CA THR A 151 -2.33 2.56 8.01
C THR A 151 -2.32 3.28 9.36
N SER A 152 -1.24 3.17 10.15
CA SER A 152 -1.12 3.94 11.39
C SER A 152 -1.01 5.45 11.12
N ALA A 153 -0.30 5.84 10.06
CA ALA A 153 -0.25 7.24 9.63
C ALA A 153 -1.64 7.77 9.22
N TYR A 154 -2.43 6.96 8.51
CA TYR A 154 -3.79 7.36 8.16
C TYR A 154 -4.68 7.57 9.38
N ILE A 155 -4.64 6.63 10.34
CA ILE A 155 -5.40 6.77 11.60
C ILE A 155 -4.94 8.01 12.40
N GLU A 156 -3.62 8.26 12.51
CA GLU A 156 -3.11 9.42 13.25
C GLU A 156 -3.58 10.73 12.61
N ALA A 157 -3.61 10.82 11.27
CA ALA A 157 -4.14 11.97 10.58
C ALA A 157 -5.66 12.14 10.81
N LEU A 158 -6.43 11.05 10.78
CA LEU A 158 -7.86 11.07 11.03
C LEU A 158 -8.20 11.47 12.48
N LYS A 159 -7.37 11.13 13.46
CA LYS A 159 -7.54 11.53 14.88
C LYS A 159 -7.38 13.02 15.11
N GLU A 160 -6.83 13.77 14.18
CA GLU A 160 -6.80 15.24 14.28
C GLU A 160 -8.19 15.85 14.10
N ASP A 161 -9.12 15.12 13.48
CA ASP A 161 -10.55 15.42 13.51
C ASP A 161 -11.20 14.70 14.71
N THR A 162 -11.45 15.44 15.78
CA THR A 162 -12.00 14.91 17.05
C THR A 162 -13.43 14.39 16.94
N SER A 163 -14.11 14.60 15.82
CA SER A 163 -15.45 14.07 15.55
C SER A 163 -15.43 12.58 15.17
N ILE A 164 -14.27 12.04 14.81
CA ILE A 164 -14.13 10.66 14.37
C ILE A 164 -13.85 9.76 15.59
N PRO A 165 -14.62 8.68 15.81
CA PRO A 165 -14.43 7.76 16.94
C PRO A 165 -13.12 6.96 16.81
N LEU A 166 -12.77 6.19 17.84
CA LEU A 166 -11.62 5.31 17.80
C LEU A 166 -11.75 4.31 16.65
N LEU A 167 -10.72 4.27 15.82
CA LEU A 167 -10.70 3.48 14.59
C LEU A 167 -9.86 2.23 14.76
N THR A 168 -10.29 1.16 14.10
CA THR A 168 -9.46 -0.03 13.87
C THR A 168 -8.78 0.04 12.50
N ARG A 169 -7.93 -0.93 12.19
CA ARG A 169 -7.17 -0.99 10.94
C ARG A 169 -7.16 -2.40 10.38
N TRP A 170 -7.40 -2.51 9.09
CA TRP A 170 -7.34 -3.79 8.39
C TRP A 170 -6.51 -3.70 7.11
N ILE A 171 -5.85 -4.78 6.80
CA ILE A 171 -5.33 -5.05 5.47
C ILE A 171 -6.22 -6.09 4.82
N LEU A 172 -6.78 -5.77 3.67
CA LEU A 172 -7.48 -6.68 2.79
C LEU A 172 -6.54 -7.07 1.65
N ARG A 173 -5.90 -8.24 1.77
CA ARG A 173 -5.05 -8.75 0.70
C ARG A 173 -5.91 -9.51 -0.31
N LEU A 174 -5.80 -9.07 -1.56
CA LEU A 174 -6.47 -9.64 -2.71
C LEU A 174 -5.40 -10.17 -3.68
N ASP A 175 -5.43 -11.45 -3.96
CA ASP A 175 -4.47 -12.11 -4.86
C ASP A 175 -5.16 -13.22 -5.65
N GLN A 176 -4.47 -13.83 -6.60
CA GLN A 176 -4.98 -14.98 -7.33
C GLN A 176 -3.84 -15.91 -7.71
N SER A 177 -4.12 -17.21 -7.69
CA SER A 177 -3.16 -18.24 -8.04
C SER A 177 -3.85 -19.49 -8.61
N ARG A 178 -3.07 -20.35 -9.22
CA ARG A 178 -3.50 -21.70 -9.60
C ARG A 178 -2.97 -22.69 -8.59
N HIS A 179 -3.79 -23.63 -8.18
CA HIS A 179 -3.37 -24.71 -7.29
C HIS A 179 -3.02 -25.95 -8.10
N CYS A 180 -1.94 -26.61 -7.70
CA CYS A 180 -1.59 -27.91 -8.31
C CYS A 180 -2.61 -28.97 -7.86
N LEU A 181 -3.14 -29.73 -8.81
CA LEU A 181 -4.11 -30.80 -8.55
C LEU A 181 -3.47 -32.05 -7.90
N LYS A 182 -2.11 -32.16 -7.95
CA LYS A 182 -1.37 -33.31 -7.44
C LYS A 182 -0.62 -33.06 -6.14
N CYS A 183 -0.39 -31.78 -5.77
CA CYS A 183 0.32 -31.42 -4.54
C CYS A 183 -0.20 -30.07 -3.99
N SER A 184 0.41 -29.56 -2.94
CA SER A 184 0.04 -28.29 -2.31
C SER A 184 0.71 -27.05 -2.94
N ALA A 185 1.39 -27.19 -4.09
CA ALA A 185 2.03 -26.06 -4.75
C ALA A 185 1.02 -25.10 -5.35
N THR A 186 1.37 -23.81 -5.35
CA THR A 186 0.61 -22.73 -6.00
C THR A 186 1.46 -22.07 -7.07
N LEU A 187 0.85 -21.75 -8.20
CA LEU A 187 1.44 -20.97 -9.30
C LEU A 187 0.77 -19.60 -9.34
N ARG A 188 1.54 -18.57 -9.05
CA ARG A 188 1.13 -17.17 -9.15
C ARG A 188 1.78 -16.54 -10.37
N ASP A 189 0.99 -15.94 -11.24
CA ASP A 189 1.46 -15.07 -12.32
C ASP A 189 1.13 -13.62 -11.99
N LYS A 190 2.16 -12.79 -11.86
CA LYS A 190 2.01 -11.34 -11.69
C LYS A 190 3.18 -10.59 -12.30
N GLY A 191 2.86 -9.50 -13.00
CA GLY A 191 3.85 -8.72 -13.71
C GLY A 191 4.47 -9.48 -14.90
N GLY A 192 3.79 -10.51 -15.41
CA GLY A 192 4.31 -11.41 -16.45
C GLY A 192 5.42 -12.35 -15.96
N ARG A 193 5.48 -12.57 -14.65
CA ARG A 193 6.41 -13.54 -14.04
C ARG A 193 5.64 -14.58 -13.24
N GLU A 194 5.79 -15.82 -13.67
CA GLU A 194 5.30 -16.97 -12.91
C GLU A 194 6.21 -17.28 -11.72
N LYS A 195 5.59 -17.65 -10.61
CA LYS A 195 6.28 -18.09 -9.41
C LYS A 195 5.56 -19.25 -8.74
N ILE A 196 6.25 -20.38 -8.61
CA ILE A 196 5.76 -21.55 -7.88
C ILE A 196 6.15 -21.42 -6.41
N ARG A 197 5.24 -21.82 -5.52
CA ARG A 197 5.45 -21.90 -4.07
C ARG A 197 4.94 -23.24 -3.54
N GLY A 198 5.52 -23.70 -2.42
CA GLY A 198 5.14 -24.95 -1.80
C GLY A 198 5.50 -26.17 -2.66
N GLU A 199 6.47 -26.02 -3.57
CA GLU A 199 6.91 -27.07 -4.47
C GLU A 199 7.40 -28.29 -3.67
N LYS A 200 6.86 -29.46 -4.00
CA LYS A 200 7.40 -30.74 -3.52
C LYS A 200 8.32 -31.30 -4.59
N TYR A 201 9.51 -31.75 -4.18
CA TYR A 201 10.42 -32.47 -5.06
C TYR A 201 9.67 -33.59 -5.80
N GLN A 202 9.85 -33.63 -7.11
CA GLN A 202 9.34 -34.68 -8.03
C GLN A 202 7.82 -34.61 -8.34
N CYS A 203 7.15 -33.47 -8.13
CA CYS A 203 5.79 -33.30 -8.62
C CYS A 203 5.80 -32.75 -10.07
N GLU A 204 5.31 -33.54 -11.01
CA GLU A 204 4.90 -33.01 -12.33
C GLU A 204 3.57 -32.26 -12.13
N HIS A 205 3.68 -30.93 -11.96
CA HIS A 205 2.54 -30.10 -11.63
C HIS A 205 1.47 -30.12 -12.72
N GLU A 206 0.25 -30.33 -12.30
CA GLU A 206 -0.95 -30.15 -13.10
C GLU A 206 -1.75 -29.00 -12.47
N TRP A 207 -1.81 -27.87 -13.19
CA TRP A 207 -2.40 -26.66 -12.65
C TRP A 207 -3.91 -26.61 -12.89
N GLY A 208 -4.67 -26.42 -11.81
CA GLY A 208 -6.09 -26.16 -11.85
C GLY A 208 -6.42 -24.76 -12.40
N PRO A 209 -7.70 -24.37 -12.39
CA PRO A 209 -8.12 -23.04 -12.80
C PRO A 209 -7.55 -21.97 -11.87
N MET A 210 -7.48 -20.72 -12.36
CA MET A 210 -7.13 -19.56 -11.54
C MET A 210 -8.20 -19.35 -10.46
N GLN A 211 -7.78 -19.18 -9.21
CA GLN A 211 -8.63 -18.96 -8.05
C GLN A 211 -8.24 -17.64 -7.38
N GLY A 212 -9.24 -16.87 -6.99
CA GLY A 212 -9.05 -15.66 -6.19
C GLY A 212 -8.80 -16.01 -4.73
N GLU A 213 -7.98 -15.20 -4.07
CA GLU A 213 -7.61 -15.30 -2.66
C GLU A 213 -7.95 -14.00 -1.95
N VAL A 214 -8.65 -14.10 -0.82
CA VAL A 214 -8.94 -12.97 0.06
C VAL A 214 -8.41 -13.28 1.45
N GLU A 215 -7.60 -12.36 1.99
CA GLU A 215 -7.10 -12.44 3.36
C GLU A 215 -7.35 -11.11 4.07
N LEU A 216 -8.18 -11.13 5.11
CA LEU A 216 -8.40 -9.99 6.00
C LEU A 216 -7.52 -10.12 7.22
N LYS A 217 -6.73 -9.09 7.51
CA LYS A 217 -5.91 -9.02 8.73
C LYS A 217 -6.17 -7.75 9.49
N GLU A 218 -6.60 -7.87 10.73
CA GLU A 218 -6.65 -6.74 11.66
C GLU A 218 -5.26 -6.42 12.23
N LEU A 219 -4.96 -5.13 12.36
CA LEU A 219 -3.69 -4.62 12.88
C LEU A 219 -3.92 -3.97 14.24
N THR A 220 -3.37 -4.59 15.29
CA THR A 220 -3.64 -4.23 16.69
C THR A 220 -2.53 -3.40 17.36
N THR A 221 -1.35 -3.28 16.73
CA THR A 221 -0.15 -2.64 17.30
C THR A 221 -0.01 -1.16 16.93
N PHE A 222 -1.09 -0.37 17.09
CA PHE A 222 -1.11 1.02 16.63
C PHE A 222 0.04 1.87 17.19
N ASP A 223 0.26 1.82 18.52
CA ASP A 223 1.25 2.69 19.19
C ASP A 223 2.69 2.40 18.77
N GLU A 224 3.00 1.14 18.46
CA GLU A 224 4.30 0.75 17.94
C GLU A 224 4.46 1.18 16.48
N ASP A 225 3.43 0.96 15.67
CA ASP A 225 3.45 1.23 14.25
C ASP A 225 3.53 2.73 13.94
N ILE A 226 2.81 3.56 14.70
CA ILE A 226 2.90 5.02 14.52
C ILE A 226 4.27 5.57 14.95
N LYS A 227 4.86 5.05 16.03
CA LYS A 227 6.23 5.41 16.42
C LYS A 227 7.23 5.04 15.32
N ALA A 228 7.11 3.86 14.74
CA ALA A 228 7.95 3.43 13.64
C ALA A 228 7.76 4.31 12.38
N PHE A 229 6.53 4.69 12.06
CA PHE A 229 6.25 5.62 10.96
C PHE A 229 6.88 7.00 11.19
N LEU A 230 6.74 7.56 12.40
CA LEU A 230 7.31 8.86 12.72
C LEU A 230 8.84 8.85 12.68
N ALA A 231 9.48 7.75 13.11
CA ALA A 231 10.92 7.57 12.94
C ALA A 231 11.34 7.51 11.46
N CYS A 232 10.57 6.83 10.61
CA CYS A 232 10.77 6.85 9.15
C CYS A 232 10.61 8.26 8.58
N ARG A 233 9.62 9.04 9.06
CA ARG A 233 9.40 10.43 8.66
C ARG A 233 10.60 11.31 9.02
N ASP A 234 11.12 11.18 10.23
CA ASP A 234 12.25 11.98 10.69
C ASP A 234 13.50 11.66 9.88
N LEU A 235 13.74 10.37 9.60
CA LEU A 235 14.84 9.94 8.72
C LEU A 235 14.64 10.44 7.29
N TRP A 236 13.43 10.33 6.76
CA TRP A 236 13.08 10.79 5.41
C TRP A 236 13.28 12.31 5.28
N ASN A 237 12.88 13.08 6.29
CA ASN A 237 13.07 14.53 6.33
C ASN A 237 14.56 14.88 6.37
N TRP A 238 15.35 14.18 7.19
CA TRP A 238 16.80 14.38 7.25
C TRP A 238 17.48 14.10 5.90
N GLU A 239 17.13 13.00 5.25
CA GLU A 239 17.70 12.61 3.96
C GLU A 239 17.32 13.60 2.85
N ASN A 240 16.10 14.14 2.89
CA ASN A 240 15.58 15.06 1.87
C ASN A 240 15.69 16.54 2.25
N LYS A 241 16.46 16.87 3.28
CA LYS A 241 16.60 18.24 3.82
C LYS A 241 16.89 19.28 2.74
N TYR A 242 17.74 18.98 1.76
CA TYR A 242 18.06 19.88 0.64
C TYR A 242 16.81 20.34 -0.13
N TRP A 243 15.87 19.43 -0.38
CA TRP A 243 14.64 19.73 -1.10
C TRP A 243 13.62 20.42 -0.20
N LEU A 244 13.53 20.00 1.06
CA LEU A 244 12.61 20.58 2.04
C LEU A 244 12.96 22.05 2.33
N ASP A 245 14.23 22.39 2.46
CA ASP A 245 14.70 23.77 2.64
C ASP A 245 14.30 24.67 1.44
N LYS A 246 14.27 24.12 0.22
CA LYS A 246 13.84 24.86 -0.99
C LYS A 246 12.33 25.03 -1.09
N ILE A 247 11.54 24.12 -0.52
CA ILE A 247 10.07 24.21 -0.51
C ILE A 247 9.62 25.33 0.44
N GLY A 248 10.38 25.62 1.50
CA GLY A 248 10.13 26.74 2.42
C GLY A 248 8.99 26.53 3.42
N ASN A 249 8.24 25.43 3.33
CA ASN A 249 7.21 25.04 4.29
C ASN A 249 7.47 23.63 4.85
N GLY A 250 8.74 23.24 4.92
CA GLY A 250 9.15 22.01 5.60
C GLY A 250 8.92 22.10 7.11
N PRO A 251 8.90 20.95 7.82
CA PRO A 251 8.78 20.93 9.26
C PRO A 251 9.87 21.81 9.88
N ASP A 252 9.45 22.70 10.79
CA ASP A 252 10.38 23.55 11.52
C ASP A 252 11.21 22.70 12.50
N PHE A 253 12.44 22.36 12.11
CA PHE A 253 13.38 21.65 12.97
C PHE A 253 14.02 22.55 14.05
N SER A 254 13.64 23.86 14.15
CA SER A 254 14.20 24.78 15.12
C SER A 254 13.87 24.44 16.57
N HIS A 255 12.85 23.62 16.82
CA HIS A 255 12.43 23.22 18.17
C HIS A 255 13.13 21.98 18.76
N ALA A 256 14.08 21.36 18.03
CA ALA A 256 14.94 20.29 18.57
C ALA A 256 16.16 20.82 19.34
N LYS A 257 16.06 22.03 19.90
CA LYS A 257 17.09 22.56 20.79
C LYS A 257 16.57 22.60 22.23
N ARG A 258 17.19 21.72 23.06
CA ARG A 258 17.26 21.72 24.52
C ARG A 258 16.12 21.02 25.27
N GLY A 259 16.42 19.87 25.72
CA GLY A 259 15.96 19.18 26.90
C GLY A 259 17.01 18.15 27.24
#